data_fc7c4a88f7816a81f3a70ba632a38c34
#
_entry.id   fc7c4a88f7816a81f3a70ba632a38c34
#
_cell.length_a   1.000
_cell.length_b   1.000
_cell.length_c   1.000
_cell.angle_alpha   90.00
_cell.angle_beta   90.00
_cell.angle_gamma   90.00
#
_symmetry.space_group_name_H-M   'P 1'
#
loop_
_entity.id
_entity.type
_entity.pdbx_description
1 polymer ?
#
loop_
_entity_poly.entity_id
_entity_poly.type
_entity_poly.pdbx_seq_one_letter_code
_entity_poly.pdbx_strand_id
1 'polypeptide(L)'
;MNNYRFNNFSKGGISISQFKISIIIPVYNGEKYLPITLDSVINQTIGIENLEIIIANDCSTDNTKQIIEEYKERINNQTNKETIKSIHLVENMGGAFGPRNIALDHINGEYLMFIDSDDTYPQDACETLYNKINEYDCDIAFGRYLRHYPEKNLIRKSYTPYIDSLEKPYADYPDDLVEGSNLNGFIGSLWKNIASKFFYGKSINKESNEEIFIKDFKAENDDEIAILKILPSFWSKIYRTDLIKENGIKFPECISAEDLNFLLESYIKSENGILFLNNKIVYNYFMRLDEEEKSITKNITFRLVYDSLKAYRLSSELSDEYGIRNKDLFLNPYLLNWINLWLSRDNTKEENGIFLNEIEMMEKGNKNGLKYKLILKFIKVLLKIKS
;
A
#
# COMPACT_ATOMS: atom_id res chain seq x y z
N MET A 1 -28.18 -4.22 -32.57
CA MET A 1 -29.24 -4.67 -31.63
C MET A 1 -28.74 -5.95 -30.98
N ASN A 2 -28.05 -5.84 -29.86
CA ASN A 2 -27.73 -6.97 -29.01
C ASN A 2 -28.13 -6.62 -27.60
N ASN A 3 -29.23 -7.26 -27.17
CA ASN A 3 -29.80 -7.16 -25.84
C ASN A 3 -28.89 -7.94 -24.86
N TYR A 4 -28.17 -7.27 -24.03
CA TYR A 4 -27.62 -7.87 -22.81
C TYR A 4 -28.74 -7.97 -21.77
N ARG A 5 -29.25 -9.18 -21.54
CA ARG A 5 -30.17 -9.49 -20.46
C ARG A 5 -29.40 -9.48 -19.14
N PHE A 6 -29.73 -8.54 -18.28
CA PHE A 6 -29.41 -8.63 -16.85
C PHE A 6 -30.23 -9.79 -16.25
N ASN A 7 -29.57 -10.85 -15.86
CA ASN A 7 -30.17 -11.89 -15.04
C ASN A 7 -30.12 -11.47 -13.57
N ASN A 8 -31.22 -10.87 -13.09
CA ASN A 8 -31.48 -10.65 -11.68
C ASN A 8 -31.75 -12.00 -11.01
N PHE A 9 -30.85 -12.45 -10.14
CA PHE A 9 -31.16 -13.42 -9.10
C PHE A 9 -31.15 -12.73 -7.74
N SER A 10 -32.33 -12.45 -7.24
CA SER A 10 -32.58 -11.85 -5.92
C SER A 10 -32.37 -12.88 -4.81
N LYS A 11 -31.39 -12.66 -3.94
CA LYS A 11 -31.45 -13.06 -2.53
C LYS A 11 -31.06 -11.83 -1.68
N GLY A 12 -32.08 -11.23 -1.03
CA GLY A 12 -31.90 -10.05 -0.20
C GLY A 12 -31.89 -8.77 -1.05
N GLY A 13 -32.72 -7.76 -0.72
CA GLY A 13 -32.89 -6.55 -1.53
C GLY A 13 -31.57 -5.91 -1.92
N ILE A 14 -31.28 -5.91 -3.21
CA ILE A 14 -30.10 -5.27 -3.79
C ILE A 14 -30.34 -3.76 -3.68
N SER A 15 -29.69 -3.11 -2.72
CA SER A 15 -29.51 -1.67 -2.77
C SER A 15 -28.62 -1.39 -3.96
N ILE A 16 -29.16 -0.89 -5.07
CA ILE A 16 -28.37 -0.41 -6.19
C ILE A 16 -27.49 0.70 -5.64
N SER A 17 -26.17 0.50 -5.63
CA SER A 17 -25.23 1.52 -5.21
C SER A 17 -25.46 2.80 -6.01
N GLN A 18 -25.60 3.93 -5.31
CA GLN A 18 -25.76 5.25 -5.95
C GLN A 18 -24.48 5.71 -6.65
N PHE A 19 -23.33 5.09 -6.30
CA PHE A 19 -22.02 5.45 -6.79
C PHE A 19 -21.31 4.22 -7.37
N LYS A 20 -20.52 4.44 -8.43
CA LYS A 20 -19.68 3.40 -9.00
C LYS A 20 -18.44 3.15 -8.13
N ILE A 21 -17.79 4.22 -7.66
CA ILE A 21 -16.55 4.15 -6.90
C ILE A 21 -16.66 5.01 -5.65
N SER A 22 -16.31 4.43 -4.49
CA SER A 22 -15.97 5.18 -3.28
C SER A 22 -14.47 5.42 -3.25
N ILE A 23 -14.05 6.67 -3.00
CA ILE A 23 -12.65 7.07 -2.88
C ILE A 23 -12.40 7.53 -1.45
N ILE A 24 -11.48 6.86 -0.75
CA ILE A 24 -11.08 7.21 0.62
C ILE A 24 -9.83 8.08 0.60
N ILE A 25 -9.90 9.21 1.31
CA ILE A 25 -8.81 10.19 1.47
C ILE A 25 -8.55 10.39 2.97
N PRO A 26 -7.54 9.74 3.57
CA PRO A 26 -7.09 10.08 4.91
C PRO A 26 -6.28 11.39 4.86
N VAL A 27 -6.46 12.28 5.81
CA VAL A 27 -5.71 13.53 5.84
C VAL A 27 -5.39 13.98 7.27
N TYR A 28 -4.16 14.45 7.46
CA TYR A 28 -3.70 15.16 8.66
C TYR A 28 -2.82 16.33 8.24
N ASN A 29 -3.21 17.57 8.62
CA ASN A 29 -2.52 18.81 8.27
C ASN A 29 -2.19 18.92 6.77
N GLY A 30 -3.24 18.80 5.95
CA GLY A 30 -3.13 18.74 4.49
C GLY A 30 -3.47 20.05 3.77
N GLU A 31 -3.53 21.20 4.45
CA GLU A 31 -4.01 22.48 3.85
C GLU A 31 -3.31 22.83 2.54
N LYS A 32 -2.03 22.48 2.39
CA LYS A 32 -1.21 22.80 1.21
C LYS A 32 -1.50 21.91 0.01
N TYR A 33 -1.77 20.62 0.22
CA TYR A 33 -1.81 19.62 -0.85
C TYR A 33 -3.21 19.08 -1.13
N LEU A 34 -4.06 18.98 -0.11
CA LEU A 34 -5.41 18.45 -0.23
C LEU A 34 -6.23 19.09 -1.37
N PRO A 35 -6.17 20.42 -1.62
CA PRO A 35 -6.88 21.01 -2.77
C PRO A 35 -6.47 20.39 -4.10
N ILE A 36 -5.18 20.14 -4.31
CA ILE A 36 -4.64 19.54 -5.55
C ILE A 36 -5.12 18.09 -5.69
N THR A 37 -5.12 17.35 -4.60
CA THR A 37 -5.65 15.98 -4.55
C THR A 37 -7.13 15.94 -4.89
N LEU A 38 -7.93 16.79 -4.22
CA LEU A 38 -9.39 16.88 -4.46
C LEU A 38 -9.70 17.28 -5.90
N ASP A 39 -8.98 18.27 -6.46
CA ASP A 39 -9.15 18.66 -7.85
C ASP A 39 -8.84 17.53 -8.82
N SER A 40 -7.85 16.68 -8.54
CA SER A 40 -7.54 15.51 -9.36
C SER A 40 -8.65 14.44 -9.32
N VAL A 41 -9.37 14.34 -8.20
CA VAL A 41 -10.47 13.37 -8.00
C VAL A 41 -11.77 13.87 -8.62
N ILE A 42 -12.15 15.13 -8.39
CA ILE A 42 -13.42 15.68 -8.91
C ILE A 42 -13.43 15.85 -10.42
N ASN A 43 -12.25 15.95 -11.06
CA ASN A 43 -12.08 16.10 -12.50
C ASN A 43 -11.82 14.77 -13.24
N GLN A 44 -12.11 13.62 -12.62
CA GLN A 44 -11.97 12.32 -13.27
C GLN A 44 -12.95 12.14 -14.43
N THR A 45 -12.51 11.52 -15.54
CA THR A 45 -13.33 11.33 -16.77
C THR A 45 -14.56 10.46 -16.56
N ILE A 46 -14.58 9.61 -15.54
CA ILE A 46 -15.75 8.81 -15.18
C ILE A 46 -16.96 9.67 -14.75
N GLY A 47 -16.74 10.95 -14.42
CA GLY A 47 -17.75 11.90 -13.97
C GLY A 47 -17.95 11.88 -12.44
N ILE A 48 -18.01 13.08 -11.85
CA ILE A 48 -18.15 13.27 -10.39
C ILE A 48 -19.44 12.67 -9.84
N GLU A 49 -20.48 12.56 -10.64
CA GLU A 49 -21.76 11.96 -10.28
C GLU A 49 -21.66 10.44 -10.02
N ASN A 50 -20.59 9.79 -10.50
CA ASN A 50 -20.30 8.36 -10.30
C ASN A 50 -19.39 8.11 -9.11
N LEU A 51 -18.87 9.15 -8.46
CA LEU A 51 -17.91 9.07 -7.37
C LEU A 51 -18.55 9.40 -6.02
N GLU A 52 -18.19 8.65 -4.99
CA GLU A 52 -18.35 8.99 -3.58
C GLU A 52 -16.96 9.27 -3.01
N ILE A 53 -16.75 10.42 -2.39
CA ILE A 53 -15.47 10.84 -1.83
C ILE A 53 -15.61 10.92 -0.32
N ILE A 54 -14.84 10.10 0.42
CA ILE A 54 -14.90 10.05 1.87
C ILE A 54 -13.57 10.58 2.41
N ILE A 55 -13.60 11.75 3.03
CA ILE A 55 -12.44 12.43 3.57
C ILE A 55 -12.40 12.23 5.08
N ALA A 56 -11.42 11.47 5.57
CA ALA A 56 -11.22 11.22 6.99
C ALA A 56 -10.09 12.11 7.53
N ASN A 57 -10.48 13.20 8.19
CA ASN A 57 -9.58 14.16 8.80
C ASN A 57 -9.16 13.72 10.21
N ASP A 58 -7.89 13.35 10.35
CA ASP A 58 -7.27 12.82 11.58
C ASP A 58 -6.92 13.93 12.60
N CYS A 59 -7.93 14.74 12.97
CA CYS A 59 -7.78 15.82 13.93
C CYS A 59 -6.72 16.87 13.50
N SER A 60 -6.78 17.36 12.25
CA SER A 60 -5.89 18.40 11.74
C SER A 60 -6.01 19.70 12.54
N THR A 61 -4.87 20.39 12.70
CA THR A 61 -4.73 21.63 13.46
C THR A 61 -4.55 22.88 12.59
N ASP A 62 -4.42 22.69 11.26
CA ASP A 62 -4.35 23.71 10.22
C ASP A 62 -5.72 24.00 9.57
N ASN A 63 -5.74 24.65 8.42
CA ASN A 63 -6.98 24.96 7.70
C ASN A 63 -7.61 23.77 6.95
N THR A 64 -7.09 22.55 7.11
CA THR A 64 -7.58 21.34 6.42
C THR A 64 -9.10 21.17 6.58
N LYS A 65 -9.62 21.33 7.79
CA LYS A 65 -11.05 21.17 8.05
C LYS A 65 -11.89 22.16 7.24
N GLN A 66 -11.48 23.42 7.18
CA GLN A 66 -12.18 24.44 6.42
C GLN A 66 -12.20 24.10 4.92
N ILE A 67 -11.06 23.71 4.38
CA ILE A 67 -10.93 23.29 2.97
C ILE A 67 -11.88 22.13 2.64
N ILE A 68 -11.95 21.12 3.51
CA ILE A 68 -12.84 19.97 3.32
C ILE A 68 -14.31 20.42 3.22
N GLU A 69 -14.75 21.27 4.17
CA GLU A 69 -16.15 21.70 4.19
C GLU A 69 -16.50 22.61 3.00
N GLU A 70 -15.58 23.47 2.52
CA GLU A 70 -15.76 24.27 1.32
C GLU A 70 -15.94 23.39 0.06
N TYR A 71 -15.09 22.36 -0.14
CA TYR A 71 -15.23 21.42 -1.24
C TYR A 71 -16.51 20.61 -1.15
N LYS A 72 -16.85 20.12 0.04
CA LYS A 72 -18.07 19.36 0.31
C LYS A 72 -19.33 20.17 -0.04
N GLU A 73 -19.43 21.39 0.45
CA GLU A 73 -20.57 22.26 0.13
C GLU A 73 -20.68 22.51 -1.37
N ARG A 74 -19.60 22.91 -2.01
CA ARG A 74 -19.55 23.19 -3.45
C ARG A 74 -19.98 22.00 -4.29
N ILE A 75 -19.38 20.82 -4.05
CA ILE A 75 -19.57 19.63 -4.88
C ILE A 75 -20.93 18.99 -4.61
N ASN A 76 -21.38 18.90 -3.35
CA ASN A 76 -22.69 18.34 -3.01
C ASN A 76 -23.82 19.19 -3.58
N ASN A 77 -23.68 20.52 -3.60
CA ASN A 77 -24.62 21.42 -4.26
C ASN A 77 -24.60 21.24 -5.79
N GLN A 78 -23.43 21.08 -6.40
CA GLN A 78 -23.30 20.84 -7.84
C GLN A 78 -23.94 19.53 -8.30
N THR A 79 -23.76 18.46 -7.54
CA THR A 79 -24.24 17.11 -7.87
C THR A 79 -25.66 16.85 -7.37
N ASN A 80 -26.18 17.71 -6.51
CA ASN A 80 -27.45 17.56 -5.81
C ASN A 80 -27.57 16.23 -5.02
N LYS A 81 -26.42 15.76 -4.47
CA LYS A 81 -26.32 14.57 -3.63
C LYS A 81 -25.10 14.63 -2.71
N GLU A 82 -25.02 13.75 -1.72
CA GLU A 82 -23.86 13.65 -0.82
C GLU A 82 -22.68 12.94 -1.50
N THR A 83 -22.06 13.62 -2.46
CA THR A 83 -20.88 13.14 -3.19
C THR A 83 -19.62 13.17 -2.33
N ILE A 84 -19.45 14.21 -1.52
CA ILE A 84 -18.36 14.31 -0.53
C ILE A 84 -18.94 14.13 0.86
N LYS A 85 -18.36 13.18 1.60
CA LYS A 85 -18.56 12.96 3.04
C LYS A 85 -17.30 13.35 3.79
N SER A 86 -17.47 14.11 4.88
CA SER A 86 -16.37 14.46 5.77
C SER A 86 -16.52 13.76 7.12
N ILE A 87 -15.45 13.17 7.60
CA ILE A 87 -15.34 12.57 8.93
C ILE A 87 -14.21 13.30 9.65
N HIS A 88 -14.52 13.99 10.76
CA HIS A 88 -13.54 14.71 11.56
C HIS A 88 -13.31 13.98 12.87
N LEU A 89 -12.13 13.40 13.05
CA LEU A 89 -11.77 12.70 14.28
C LEU A 89 -11.53 13.69 15.40
N VAL A 90 -11.82 13.27 16.62
CA VAL A 90 -11.67 14.09 17.83
C VAL A 90 -10.25 14.05 18.40
N GLU A 91 -9.47 13.03 18.01
CA GLU A 91 -8.06 12.86 18.37
C GLU A 91 -7.28 12.28 17.20
N ASN A 92 -5.97 12.59 17.14
CA ASN A 92 -5.09 12.07 16.12
C ASN A 92 -4.71 10.62 16.42
N MET A 93 -4.89 9.72 15.47
CA MET A 93 -4.60 8.29 15.62
C MET A 93 -3.13 7.94 15.38
N GLY A 94 -2.34 8.92 14.97
CA GLY A 94 -0.88 8.80 14.79
C GLY A 94 -0.45 8.04 13.55
N GLY A 95 -1.38 7.73 12.62
CA GLY A 95 -1.09 7.06 11.36
C GLY A 95 -2.33 6.92 10.50
N ALA A 96 -2.15 6.70 9.21
CA ALA A 96 -3.25 6.67 8.23
C ALA A 96 -4.16 5.44 8.36
N PHE A 97 -3.75 4.38 9.05
CA PHE A 97 -4.55 3.17 9.27
C PHE A 97 -5.91 3.47 9.92
N GLY A 98 -5.92 4.31 10.95
CA GLY A 98 -7.14 4.65 11.69
C GLY A 98 -8.17 5.38 10.85
N PRO A 99 -7.84 6.56 10.28
CA PRO A 99 -8.73 7.28 9.37
C PRO A 99 -9.21 6.43 8.20
N ARG A 100 -8.35 5.59 7.60
CA ARG A 100 -8.75 4.68 6.51
C ARG A 100 -9.76 3.66 6.97
N ASN A 101 -9.55 3.01 8.13
CA ASN A 101 -10.45 2.02 8.67
C ASN A 101 -11.83 2.60 9.04
N ILE A 102 -11.86 3.81 9.59
CA ILE A 102 -13.12 4.51 9.87
C ILE A 102 -13.85 4.82 8.57
N ALA A 103 -13.15 5.32 7.55
CA ALA A 103 -13.74 5.63 6.26
C ALA A 103 -14.29 4.37 5.55
N LEU A 104 -13.66 3.20 5.71
CA LEU A 104 -14.13 1.92 5.16
C LEU A 104 -15.54 1.56 5.63
N ASP A 105 -15.92 1.93 6.85
CA ASP A 105 -17.25 1.67 7.39
C ASP A 105 -18.35 2.55 6.73
N HIS A 106 -17.97 3.57 5.95
CA HIS A 106 -18.87 4.55 5.32
C HIS A 106 -18.98 4.46 3.80
N ILE A 107 -18.26 3.53 3.14
CA ILE A 107 -18.28 3.37 1.68
C ILE A 107 -19.60 2.77 1.20
N ASN A 108 -20.14 3.28 0.07
CA ASN A 108 -21.37 2.77 -0.57
C ASN A 108 -21.18 2.51 -2.07
N GLY A 109 -20.02 2.83 -2.66
CA GLY A 109 -19.71 2.54 -4.05
C GLY A 109 -19.61 1.05 -4.32
N GLU A 110 -19.86 0.64 -5.55
CA GLU A 110 -19.69 -0.73 -6.03
C GLU A 110 -18.20 -1.17 -5.92
N TYR A 111 -17.31 -0.21 -6.13
CA TYR A 111 -15.86 -0.37 -6.02
C TYR A 111 -15.26 0.64 -5.05
N LEU A 112 -14.07 0.34 -4.58
CA LEU A 112 -13.28 1.14 -3.64
C LEU A 112 -11.94 1.50 -4.25
N MET A 113 -11.52 2.75 -4.07
CA MET A 113 -10.18 3.24 -4.35
C MET A 113 -9.65 4.07 -3.18
N PHE A 114 -8.34 4.25 -3.10
CA PHE A 114 -7.67 5.06 -2.08
C PHE A 114 -6.74 6.07 -2.73
N ILE A 115 -6.66 7.25 -2.15
CA ILE A 115 -5.67 8.26 -2.51
C ILE A 115 -5.17 8.97 -1.26
N ASP A 116 -3.84 9.13 -1.15
CA ASP A 116 -3.26 9.92 -0.07
C ASP A 116 -3.45 11.42 -0.35
N SER A 117 -3.61 12.22 0.71
CA SER A 117 -4.02 13.63 0.61
C SER A 117 -2.99 14.57 -0.02
N ASP A 118 -1.87 14.04 -0.46
CA ASP A 118 -0.74 14.73 -1.07
C ASP A 118 -0.35 14.20 -2.45
N ASP A 119 -1.17 13.26 -2.98
CA ASP A 119 -0.98 12.62 -4.26
C ASP A 119 -2.08 12.99 -5.25
N THR A 120 -1.98 12.54 -6.51
CA THR A 120 -3.00 12.80 -7.53
C THR A 120 -3.29 11.58 -8.39
N TYR A 121 -4.50 11.53 -8.95
CA TYR A 121 -4.83 10.61 -10.02
C TYR A 121 -4.56 11.24 -11.40
N PRO A 122 -4.03 10.48 -12.40
CA PRO A 122 -4.22 10.80 -13.81
C PRO A 122 -5.72 10.94 -14.13
N GLN A 123 -6.04 11.84 -15.04
CA GLN A 123 -7.43 12.23 -15.31
C GLN A 123 -8.36 11.07 -15.68
N ASP A 124 -7.86 9.99 -16.27
CA ASP A 124 -8.61 8.82 -16.71
C ASP A 124 -8.43 7.58 -15.82
N ALA A 125 -7.80 7.73 -14.65
CA ALA A 125 -7.45 6.60 -13.80
C ALA A 125 -8.67 5.82 -13.29
N CYS A 126 -9.66 6.53 -12.74
CA CYS A 126 -10.89 5.90 -12.22
C CYS A 126 -11.68 5.20 -13.32
N GLU A 127 -11.87 5.86 -14.48
CA GLU A 127 -12.59 5.28 -15.62
C GLU A 127 -11.87 4.05 -16.18
N THR A 128 -10.55 4.14 -16.35
CA THR A 128 -9.73 3.02 -16.84
C THR A 128 -9.86 1.81 -15.93
N LEU A 129 -9.65 1.99 -14.63
CA LEU A 129 -9.70 0.89 -13.67
C LEU A 129 -11.14 0.33 -13.55
N TYR A 130 -12.15 1.19 -13.53
CA TYR A 130 -13.56 0.77 -13.51
C TYR A 130 -13.94 -0.06 -14.74
N ASN A 131 -13.55 0.38 -15.93
CA ASN A 131 -13.84 -0.37 -17.15
C ASN A 131 -13.13 -1.72 -17.18
N LYS A 132 -11.87 -1.77 -16.75
CA LYS A 132 -11.06 -2.98 -16.76
C LYS A 132 -11.49 -4.00 -15.71
N ILE A 133 -11.84 -3.59 -14.49
CA ILE A 133 -12.34 -4.52 -13.48
C ILE A 133 -13.67 -5.16 -13.89
N ASN A 134 -14.54 -4.40 -14.59
CA ASN A 134 -15.79 -4.93 -15.14
C ASN A 134 -15.56 -5.81 -16.38
N GLU A 135 -14.63 -5.45 -17.27
CA GLU A 135 -14.30 -6.24 -18.47
C GLU A 135 -13.83 -7.65 -18.10
N TYR A 136 -13.00 -7.76 -17.06
CA TYR A 136 -12.44 -9.02 -16.57
C TYR A 136 -13.29 -9.70 -15.49
N ASP A 137 -14.33 -9.02 -14.99
CA ASP A 137 -15.15 -9.45 -13.84
C ASP A 137 -14.29 -9.89 -12.65
N CYS A 138 -13.24 -9.14 -12.35
CA CYS A 138 -12.29 -9.47 -11.29
C CYS A 138 -12.54 -8.67 -10.00
N ASP A 139 -11.87 -9.05 -8.92
CA ASP A 139 -12.04 -8.41 -7.61
C ASP A 139 -11.11 -7.23 -7.41
N ILE A 140 -9.94 -7.25 -8.08
CA ILE A 140 -8.93 -6.22 -7.96
C ILE A 140 -8.36 -5.93 -9.34
N ALA A 141 -8.30 -4.66 -9.73
CA ALA A 141 -7.53 -4.23 -10.88
C ALA A 141 -6.59 -3.10 -10.49
N PHE A 142 -5.39 -3.06 -11.07
CA PHE A 142 -4.43 -2.03 -10.75
C PHE A 142 -3.48 -1.72 -11.90
N GLY A 143 -2.86 -0.55 -11.83
CA GLY A 143 -1.88 -0.12 -12.79
C GLY A 143 -0.57 0.31 -12.14
N ARG A 144 0.28 0.91 -12.94
CA ARG A 144 1.52 1.51 -12.50
C ARG A 144 1.30 2.91 -11.94
N TYR A 145 2.32 3.44 -11.29
CA TYR A 145 2.36 4.82 -10.82
C TYR A 145 3.62 5.54 -11.27
N LEU A 146 3.55 6.86 -11.28
CA LEU A 146 4.71 7.73 -11.42
C LEU A 146 5.12 8.24 -10.05
N ARG A 147 6.42 8.23 -9.79
CA ARG A 147 7.01 8.86 -8.62
C ARG A 147 7.59 10.21 -9.02
N HIS A 148 7.04 11.25 -8.46
CA HIS A 148 7.46 12.63 -8.70
C HIS A 148 8.39 13.09 -7.58
N TYR A 149 9.50 13.69 -7.94
CA TYR A 149 10.48 14.34 -7.05
C TYR A 149 10.53 15.83 -7.40
N PRO A 150 9.61 16.66 -6.90
CA PRO A 150 9.47 18.07 -7.32
C PRO A 150 10.77 18.85 -7.15
N GLU A 151 11.46 18.69 -6.02
CA GLU A 151 12.69 19.42 -5.71
C GLU A 151 13.86 19.03 -6.62
N LYS A 152 13.82 17.86 -7.23
CA LYS A 152 14.82 17.35 -8.18
C LYS A 152 14.37 17.50 -9.64
N ASN A 153 13.16 18.01 -9.89
CA ASN A 153 12.52 18.02 -11.20
C ASN A 153 12.63 16.67 -11.93
N LEU A 154 12.40 15.58 -11.19
CA LEU A 154 12.58 14.21 -11.65
C LEU A 154 11.27 13.43 -11.52
N ILE A 155 10.95 12.64 -12.56
CA ILE A 155 9.82 11.72 -12.58
C ILE A 155 10.35 10.32 -12.91
N ARG A 156 9.98 9.32 -12.10
CA ARG A 156 10.29 7.91 -12.32
C ARG A 156 9.02 7.08 -12.41
N LYS A 157 8.98 6.10 -13.33
CA LYS A 157 7.93 5.08 -13.33
C LYS A 157 8.15 4.10 -12.19
N SER A 158 7.07 3.56 -11.66
CA SER A 158 7.14 2.43 -10.73
C SER A 158 7.86 1.26 -11.40
N TYR A 159 8.65 0.56 -10.60
CA TYR A 159 9.40 -0.61 -11.03
C TYR A 159 8.46 -1.71 -11.58
N THR A 160 8.87 -2.38 -12.66
CA THR A 160 8.28 -3.65 -13.07
C THR A 160 9.33 -4.74 -12.99
N PRO A 161 9.03 -5.83 -12.29
CA PRO A 161 9.96 -6.96 -12.16
C PRO A 161 10.32 -7.63 -13.49
N TYR A 162 9.60 -7.33 -14.57
CA TYR A 162 9.81 -7.95 -15.88
C TYR A 162 10.76 -7.19 -16.81
N ILE A 163 10.86 -5.86 -16.69
CA ILE A 163 11.56 -5.02 -17.68
C ILE A 163 12.87 -4.47 -17.13
N ASP A 164 12.92 -4.14 -15.84
CA ASP A 164 14.02 -3.36 -15.26
C ASP A 164 15.06 -4.23 -14.54
N SER A 165 15.06 -5.53 -14.78
CA SER A 165 15.95 -6.51 -14.11
C SER A 165 17.45 -6.30 -14.37
N LEU A 166 17.83 -5.39 -15.28
CA LEU A 166 19.22 -5.07 -15.59
C LEU A 166 19.76 -3.85 -14.81
N GLU A 167 18.90 -3.03 -14.24
CA GLU A 167 19.31 -1.86 -13.46
C GLU A 167 18.73 -1.95 -12.03
N LYS A 168 19.53 -2.43 -11.09
CA LYS A 168 19.30 -2.46 -9.63
C LYS A 168 17.85 -2.75 -9.18
N PRO A 169 17.53 -3.92 -8.65
CA PRO A 169 16.17 -4.37 -8.29
C PRO A 169 15.48 -3.55 -7.18
N TYR A 170 16.07 -2.48 -6.70
CA TYR A 170 15.57 -1.60 -5.64
C TYR A 170 15.72 -0.11 -5.98
N ALA A 171 15.68 0.26 -7.25
CA ALA A 171 15.67 1.67 -7.65
C ALA A 171 14.46 2.45 -7.09
N ASP A 172 13.48 1.77 -6.48
CA ASP A 172 12.32 2.38 -5.84
C ASP A 172 12.47 2.61 -4.33
N TYR A 173 13.45 1.98 -3.69
CA TYR A 173 13.89 2.47 -2.37
C TYR A 173 14.81 3.66 -2.59
N PRO A 174 14.65 4.76 -1.85
CA PRO A 174 15.59 5.86 -1.89
C PRO A 174 17.01 5.29 -1.75
N ASP A 175 17.92 5.67 -2.66
CA ASP A 175 19.35 5.30 -2.56
C ASP A 175 19.88 5.60 -1.14
N ASP A 176 19.31 6.57 -0.48
CA ASP A 176 19.58 7.02 0.88
C ASP A 176 19.29 5.95 1.95
N LEU A 177 18.30 5.05 1.74
CA LEU A 177 18.02 3.93 2.67
C LEU A 177 19.07 2.79 2.55
N VAL A 178 19.71 2.67 1.40
CA VAL A 178 20.80 1.69 1.17
C VAL A 178 22.15 2.30 1.55
N GLU A 179 22.34 3.61 1.37
CA GLU A 179 23.58 4.32 1.71
C GLU A 179 23.66 4.75 3.20
N GLY A 180 22.51 4.90 3.87
CA GLY A 180 22.43 5.31 5.28
C GLY A 180 22.86 4.25 6.31
N SER A 181 23.35 3.07 5.89
CA SER A 181 23.87 2.10 6.85
C SER A 181 25.26 2.52 7.32
N ASN A 182 25.33 3.20 8.47
CA ASN A 182 26.59 3.41 9.24
C ASN A 182 27.21 2.11 9.76
N LEU A 183 26.86 0.95 9.20
CA LEU A 183 27.51 -0.33 9.43
C LEU A 183 28.80 -0.38 8.62
N ASN A 184 29.80 0.38 9.09
CA ASN A 184 31.16 0.36 8.52
C ASN A 184 31.90 -0.91 8.94
N GLY A 185 32.69 -1.50 8.01
CA GLY A 185 33.55 -2.62 8.27
C GLY A 185 32.96 -4.00 7.91
N PHE A 186 33.48 -5.05 8.58
CA PHE A 186 33.14 -6.46 8.30
C PHE A 186 31.62 -6.77 8.38
N ILE A 187 30.91 -6.17 9.32
CA ILE A 187 29.48 -6.38 9.51
C ILE A 187 28.70 -5.78 8.34
N GLY A 188 29.06 -4.60 7.85
CA GLY A 188 28.43 -3.97 6.68
C GLY A 188 28.66 -4.76 5.39
N SER A 189 29.87 -5.31 5.19
CA SER A 189 30.17 -6.15 4.02
C SER A 189 29.47 -7.51 4.07
N LEU A 190 29.37 -8.11 5.26
CA LEU A 190 28.62 -9.36 5.48
C LEU A 190 27.12 -9.15 5.25
N TRP A 191 26.57 -8.03 5.73
CA TRP A 191 25.19 -7.64 5.48
C TRP A 191 24.89 -7.44 4.00
N LYS A 192 25.73 -6.68 3.27
CA LYS A 192 25.62 -6.52 1.82
C LYS A 192 25.67 -7.86 1.07
N ASN A 193 26.52 -8.78 1.48
CA ASN A 193 26.61 -10.12 0.89
C ASN A 193 25.38 -10.99 1.19
N ILE A 194 24.82 -10.90 2.40
CA ILE A 194 23.59 -11.60 2.75
C ILE A 194 22.42 -10.98 1.97
N ALA A 195 22.26 -9.67 2.02
CA ALA A 195 21.23 -8.96 1.31
C ALA A 195 21.28 -9.27 -0.20
N SER A 196 22.45 -9.17 -0.84
CA SER A 196 22.59 -9.44 -2.28
C SER A 196 22.12 -10.85 -2.68
N LYS A 197 22.41 -11.87 -1.86
CA LYS A 197 21.97 -13.26 -2.12
C LYS A 197 20.47 -13.48 -1.97
N PHE A 198 19.80 -12.67 -1.14
CA PHE A 198 18.34 -12.75 -0.93
C PHE A 198 17.55 -11.87 -1.90
N PHE A 199 18.16 -10.76 -2.33
CA PHE A 199 17.51 -9.76 -3.18
C PHE A 199 17.66 -10.06 -4.68
N TYR A 200 18.74 -10.73 -5.10
CA TYR A 200 18.98 -11.08 -6.50
C TYR A 200 18.37 -12.45 -6.84
N GLY A 201 17.03 -12.55 -6.82
CA GLY A 201 16.33 -13.63 -7.52
C GLY A 201 16.58 -13.50 -9.03
N LYS A 202 16.58 -14.63 -9.75
CA LYS A 202 16.73 -14.66 -11.21
C LYS A 202 15.79 -13.64 -11.85
N SER A 203 16.33 -12.79 -12.70
CA SER A 203 15.56 -11.89 -13.55
C SER A 203 14.63 -12.71 -14.44
N ILE A 204 13.35 -12.38 -14.42
CA ILE A 204 12.36 -13.02 -15.25
C ILE A 204 12.38 -12.29 -16.60
N ASN A 205 13.07 -12.85 -17.57
CA ASN A 205 13.02 -12.41 -18.98
C ASN A 205 11.72 -12.92 -19.61
N LYS A 206 10.63 -12.24 -19.38
CA LYS A 206 9.41 -12.38 -20.18
C LYS A 206 9.17 -11.04 -20.91
N GLU A 207 8.89 -11.12 -22.21
CA GLU A 207 8.23 -10.01 -22.93
C GLU A 207 6.97 -9.68 -22.13
N SER A 208 6.87 -8.43 -21.67
CA SER A 208 5.80 -7.99 -20.79
C SER A 208 4.47 -8.01 -21.55
N ASN A 209 3.57 -8.88 -21.17
CA ASN A 209 2.17 -8.75 -21.56
C ASN A 209 1.64 -7.39 -21.06
N GLU A 210 0.83 -6.71 -21.87
CA GLU A 210 0.23 -5.43 -21.50
C GLU A 210 -0.70 -5.58 -20.28
N GLU A 211 -1.33 -6.76 -20.15
CA GLU A 211 -2.26 -7.11 -19.07
C GLU A 211 -1.90 -8.49 -18.53
N ILE A 212 -1.84 -8.61 -17.19
CA ILE A 212 -1.59 -9.86 -16.49
C ILE A 212 -2.79 -10.16 -15.60
N PHE A 213 -3.48 -11.27 -15.87
CA PHE A 213 -4.62 -11.70 -15.08
C PHE A 213 -4.29 -12.97 -14.28
N ILE A 214 -4.58 -12.94 -12.98
CA ILE A 214 -4.37 -14.03 -12.03
C ILE A 214 -5.72 -14.39 -11.41
N LYS A 215 -6.20 -15.60 -11.64
CA LYS A 215 -7.50 -16.03 -11.13
C LYS A 215 -7.43 -16.50 -9.67
N ASP A 216 -6.48 -17.37 -9.35
CA ASP A 216 -6.32 -17.97 -8.02
C ASP A 216 -4.93 -17.59 -7.49
N PHE A 217 -4.86 -16.55 -6.63
CA PHE A 217 -3.60 -16.08 -6.10
C PHE A 217 -3.05 -17.02 -5.02
N LYS A 218 -1.86 -17.61 -5.26
CA LYS A 218 -1.16 -18.50 -4.32
C LYS A 218 0.31 -18.19 -4.14
N ALA A 219 0.83 -17.19 -4.84
CA ALA A 219 2.25 -16.86 -4.94
C ALA A 219 3.13 -18.06 -5.36
N GLU A 220 2.65 -18.87 -6.30
CA GLU A 220 3.33 -20.09 -6.77
C GLU A 220 4.08 -19.88 -8.09
N ASN A 221 3.61 -18.99 -8.95
CA ASN A 221 4.21 -18.71 -10.25
C ASN A 221 4.87 -17.33 -10.32
N ASP A 222 5.63 -17.12 -11.40
CA ASP A 222 6.41 -15.90 -11.59
C ASP A 222 5.54 -14.64 -11.71
N ASP A 223 4.34 -14.73 -12.29
CA ASP A 223 3.41 -13.61 -12.47
C ASP A 223 2.83 -13.17 -11.12
N GLU A 224 2.44 -14.12 -10.27
CA GLU A 224 1.95 -13.85 -8.91
C GLU A 224 3.05 -13.22 -8.02
N ILE A 225 4.27 -13.76 -8.10
CA ILE A 225 5.42 -13.22 -7.37
C ILE A 225 5.78 -11.82 -7.87
N ALA A 226 5.66 -11.57 -9.18
CA ALA A 226 5.92 -10.25 -9.76
C ALA A 226 4.95 -9.20 -9.24
N ILE A 227 3.65 -9.52 -9.17
CA ILE A 227 2.62 -8.62 -8.61
C ILE A 227 2.93 -8.25 -7.16
N LEU A 228 3.40 -9.18 -6.35
CA LEU A 228 3.80 -8.94 -4.96
C LEU A 228 5.06 -8.09 -4.82
N LYS A 229 5.95 -8.14 -5.82
CA LYS A 229 7.17 -7.32 -5.84
C LYS A 229 6.92 -5.88 -6.27
N ILE A 230 5.80 -5.58 -6.91
CA ILE A 230 5.35 -4.21 -7.08
C ILE A 230 5.06 -3.71 -5.67
N LEU A 231 5.72 -2.62 -5.26
CA LEU A 231 5.55 -2.02 -3.93
C LEU A 231 4.09 -2.12 -3.46
N PRO A 232 3.83 -2.38 -2.21
CA PRO A 232 2.48 -2.52 -1.66
C PRO A 232 1.70 -1.22 -1.78
N SER A 233 1.52 -0.76 -3.02
CA SER A 233 0.79 0.43 -3.38
C SER A 233 -0.70 0.10 -3.43
N PHE A 234 -1.34 -0.02 -2.26
CA PHE A 234 -2.79 -0.26 -2.19
C PHE A 234 -3.59 0.84 -2.90
N TRP A 235 -3.05 2.04 -2.99
CA TRP A 235 -3.67 3.23 -3.58
C TRP A 235 -3.67 3.28 -5.12
N SER A 236 -2.84 2.51 -5.83
CA SER A 236 -2.88 2.41 -7.29
C SER A 236 -3.89 1.37 -7.81
N LYS A 237 -4.89 1.04 -7.01
CA LYS A 237 -5.80 -0.09 -7.21
C LYS A 237 -7.27 0.30 -7.06
N ILE A 238 -8.12 -0.45 -7.75
CA ILE A 238 -9.55 -0.52 -7.54
C ILE A 238 -9.90 -1.90 -7.00
N TYR A 239 -10.75 -1.95 -6.00
CA TYR A 239 -11.19 -3.16 -5.32
C TYR A 239 -12.70 -3.29 -5.42
N ARG A 240 -13.21 -4.49 -5.61
CA ARG A 240 -14.64 -4.76 -5.41
C ARG A 240 -14.98 -4.51 -3.94
N THR A 241 -15.99 -3.68 -3.67
CA THR A 241 -16.35 -3.31 -2.29
C THR A 241 -16.72 -4.52 -1.45
N ASP A 242 -17.42 -5.49 -2.03
CA ASP A 242 -17.84 -6.72 -1.34
C ASP A 242 -16.65 -7.56 -0.90
N LEU A 243 -15.56 -7.64 -1.71
CA LEU A 243 -14.31 -8.30 -1.30
C LEU A 243 -13.82 -7.75 0.05
N ILE A 244 -13.82 -6.43 0.22
CA ILE A 244 -13.30 -5.80 1.43
C ILE A 244 -14.27 -5.95 2.61
N LYS A 245 -15.56 -5.70 2.37
CA LYS A 245 -16.59 -5.71 3.43
C LYS A 245 -16.91 -7.10 3.95
N GLU A 246 -17.15 -8.05 3.05
CA GLU A 246 -17.56 -9.40 3.44
C GLU A 246 -16.45 -10.18 4.14
N ASN A 247 -15.19 -9.90 3.78
CA ASN A 247 -14.03 -10.48 4.45
C ASN A 247 -13.53 -9.67 5.66
N GLY A 248 -14.10 -8.50 5.94
CA GLY A 248 -13.71 -7.64 7.04
C GLY A 248 -12.28 -7.13 6.95
N ILE A 249 -11.75 -6.95 5.73
CA ILE A 249 -10.36 -6.56 5.49
C ILE A 249 -10.13 -5.13 5.98
N LYS A 250 -9.15 -4.94 6.88
CA LYS A 250 -8.79 -3.66 7.48
C LYS A 250 -7.28 -3.47 7.54
N PHE A 251 -6.85 -2.23 7.63
CA PHE A 251 -5.45 -1.91 7.89
C PHE A 251 -5.11 -2.26 9.35
N PRO A 252 -4.02 -2.98 9.63
CA PRO A 252 -3.59 -3.24 11.01
C PRO A 252 -3.19 -1.93 11.71
N GLU A 253 -3.32 -1.89 13.03
CA GLU A 253 -2.89 -0.75 13.85
C GLU A 253 -1.36 -0.63 13.88
N CYS A 254 -0.82 -0.15 12.76
CA CYS A 254 0.59 0.09 12.52
C CYS A 254 0.74 1.43 11.80
N ILE A 255 1.70 2.27 12.22
CA ILE A 255 1.94 3.57 11.56
C ILE A 255 2.78 3.44 10.28
N SER A 256 3.27 2.25 9.99
CA SER A 256 4.09 1.95 8.82
C SER A 256 3.90 0.50 8.39
N ALA A 257 4.00 0.26 7.08
CA ALA A 257 3.83 -1.05 6.43
C ALA A 257 2.46 -1.71 6.65
N GLU A 258 1.46 -0.96 7.11
CA GLU A 258 0.06 -1.39 7.25
C GLU A 258 -0.57 -1.78 5.92
N ASP A 259 -0.09 -1.16 4.85
CA ASP A 259 -0.48 -1.39 3.47
C ASP A 259 -0.12 -2.80 2.97
N LEU A 260 1.01 -3.34 3.42
CA LEU A 260 1.45 -4.68 3.04
C LEU A 260 0.45 -5.75 3.49
N ASN A 261 -0.05 -5.65 4.73
CA ASN A 261 -1.01 -6.61 5.27
C ASN A 261 -2.37 -6.49 4.58
N PHE A 262 -2.91 -5.27 4.46
CA PHE A 262 -4.17 -5.01 3.77
C PHE A 262 -4.14 -5.55 2.33
N LEU A 263 -3.06 -5.28 1.60
CA LEU A 263 -2.92 -5.71 0.22
C LEU A 263 -2.83 -7.24 0.09
N LEU A 264 -1.99 -7.86 0.92
CA LEU A 264 -1.81 -9.31 0.91
C LEU A 264 -3.11 -10.04 1.24
N GLU A 265 -3.85 -9.57 2.25
CA GLU A 265 -5.15 -10.15 2.61
C GLU A 265 -6.16 -9.98 1.48
N SER A 266 -6.20 -8.81 0.83
CA SER A 266 -7.05 -8.57 -0.33
C SER A 266 -6.73 -9.53 -1.48
N TYR A 267 -5.46 -9.81 -1.74
CA TYR A 267 -5.06 -10.76 -2.79
C TYR A 267 -5.45 -12.20 -2.46
N ILE A 268 -5.23 -12.62 -1.21
CA ILE A 268 -5.56 -13.98 -0.74
C ILE A 268 -7.06 -14.23 -0.78
N LYS A 269 -7.87 -13.22 -0.45
CA LYS A 269 -9.34 -13.32 -0.41
C LYS A 269 -10.02 -13.09 -1.76
N SER A 270 -9.27 -12.70 -2.79
CA SER A 270 -9.80 -12.50 -4.13
C SER A 270 -10.19 -13.84 -4.77
N GLU A 271 -11.47 -14.04 -5.03
CA GLU A 271 -12.01 -15.26 -5.65
C GLU A 271 -12.17 -15.12 -7.17
N ASN A 272 -12.42 -13.89 -7.66
CA ASN A 272 -12.63 -13.61 -9.07
C ASN A 272 -11.36 -13.18 -9.80
N GLY A 273 -10.25 -12.98 -9.07
CA GLY A 273 -8.95 -12.73 -9.63
C GLY A 273 -8.47 -11.28 -9.56
N ILE A 274 -7.24 -11.11 -9.99
CA ILE A 274 -6.46 -9.87 -9.91
C ILE A 274 -5.96 -9.52 -11.30
N LEU A 275 -6.19 -8.29 -11.77
CA LEU A 275 -5.73 -7.79 -13.05
C LEU A 275 -4.66 -6.71 -12.86
N PHE A 276 -3.51 -6.88 -13.49
CA PHE A 276 -2.46 -5.87 -13.56
C PHE A 276 -2.33 -5.28 -14.96
N LEU A 277 -2.45 -3.95 -15.07
CA LEU A 277 -2.30 -3.16 -16.29
C LEU A 277 -0.87 -2.64 -16.39
N ASN A 278 0.02 -3.43 -16.98
CA ASN A 278 1.46 -3.15 -16.97
C ASN A 278 1.86 -1.83 -17.66
N ASN A 279 1.14 -1.40 -18.67
CA ASN A 279 1.45 -0.20 -19.45
C ASN A 279 0.62 1.03 -19.05
N LYS A 280 -0.28 0.93 -18.05
CA LYS A 280 -1.17 2.01 -17.65
C LYS A 280 -0.73 2.68 -16.37
N ILE A 281 -0.51 3.99 -16.42
CA ILE A 281 -0.29 4.81 -15.23
C ILE A 281 -1.64 5.21 -14.67
N VAL A 282 -1.88 4.92 -13.39
CA VAL A 282 -3.14 5.20 -12.69
C VAL A 282 -2.97 6.03 -11.42
N TYR A 283 -1.73 6.38 -11.08
CA TYR A 283 -1.44 7.12 -9.85
C TYR A 283 -0.19 7.98 -9.99
N ASN A 284 -0.17 9.16 -9.39
CA ASN A 284 0.99 10.03 -9.25
C ASN A 284 1.33 10.15 -7.76
N TYR A 285 2.46 9.59 -7.37
CA TYR A 285 3.00 9.61 -6.03
C TYR A 285 4.05 10.71 -5.88
N PHE A 286 3.87 11.64 -4.95
CA PHE A 286 4.76 12.79 -4.76
C PHE A 286 5.69 12.60 -3.57
N MET A 287 6.99 12.44 -3.86
CA MET A 287 8.05 12.32 -2.86
C MET A 287 8.49 13.71 -2.40
N ARG A 288 8.14 14.09 -1.16
CA ARG A 288 8.58 15.34 -0.55
C ARG A 288 9.93 15.14 0.13
N LEU A 289 10.89 15.96 -0.23
CA LEU A 289 12.25 15.91 0.32
C LEU A 289 12.51 17.03 1.33
N ASP A 290 11.60 18.02 1.46
CA ASP A 290 11.74 19.14 2.38
C ASP A 290 11.90 18.70 3.84
N GLU A 291 12.85 19.32 4.54
CA GLU A 291 13.16 18.98 5.94
C GLU A 291 12.04 19.37 6.90
N GLU A 292 11.25 20.41 6.57
CA GLU A 292 10.16 20.91 7.41
C GLU A 292 8.87 20.10 7.31
N GLU A 293 8.66 19.38 6.19
CA GLU A 293 7.45 18.60 5.91
C GLU A 293 7.76 17.10 5.67
N LYS A 294 8.63 16.52 6.48
CA LYS A 294 9.04 15.12 6.32
C LYS A 294 7.85 14.18 6.47
N SER A 295 7.64 13.32 5.47
CA SER A 295 6.77 12.15 5.58
C SER A 295 7.10 11.36 6.86
N ILE A 296 6.09 10.75 7.50
CA ILE A 296 6.26 9.89 8.69
C ILE A 296 7.38 8.86 8.46
N THR A 297 7.49 8.32 7.25
CA THR A 297 8.49 7.31 6.87
C THR A 297 9.92 7.82 6.83
N LYS A 298 10.15 9.14 6.79
CA LYS A 298 11.49 9.74 6.81
C LYS A 298 12.03 10.00 8.23
N ASN A 299 11.16 10.03 9.22
CA ASN A 299 11.57 10.15 10.62
C ASN A 299 11.64 8.76 11.24
N ILE A 300 12.82 8.15 11.26
CA ILE A 300 13.05 6.78 11.74
C ILE A 300 12.93 6.75 13.27
N THR A 301 11.69 6.70 13.76
CA THR A 301 11.39 6.56 15.20
C THR A 301 11.40 5.07 15.61
N PHE A 302 11.45 4.82 16.92
CA PHE A 302 11.23 3.48 17.47
C PHE A 302 9.91 2.89 16.99
N ARG A 303 8.81 3.66 17.11
CA ARG A 303 7.47 3.22 16.75
C ARG A 303 7.37 2.85 15.26
N LEU A 304 7.99 3.65 14.37
CA LEU A 304 7.98 3.35 12.94
C LEU A 304 8.56 1.96 12.64
N VAL A 305 9.75 1.67 13.17
CA VAL A 305 10.44 0.39 12.88
C VAL A 305 9.74 -0.78 13.57
N TYR A 306 9.28 -0.58 14.80
CA TYR A 306 8.54 -1.61 15.54
C TYR A 306 7.21 -1.97 14.85
N ASP A 307 6.42 -0.98 14.46
CA ASP A 307 5.14 -1.21 13.78
C ASP A 307 5.34 -1.87 12.40
N SER A 308 6.42 -1.51 11.70
CA SER A 308 6.76 -2.18 10.42
C SER A 308 7.10 -3.65 10.61
N LEU A 309 7.79 -4.02 11.69
CA LEU A 309 8.05 -5.41 12.02
C LEU A 309 6.78 -6.14 12.44
N LYS A 310 5.92 -5.49 13.21
CA LYS A 310 4.60 -6.02 13.58
C LYS A 310 3.77 -6.30 12.32
N ALA A 311 3.70 -5.36 11.39
CA ALA A 311 3.01 -5.53 10.11
C ALA A 311 3.60 -6.69 9.28
N TYR A 312 4.94 -6.82 9.25
CA TYR A 312 5.61 -7.96 8.63
C TYR A 312 5.20 -9.28 9.28
N ARG A 313 5.22 -9.37 10.63
CA ARG A 313 4.80 -10.59 11.34
C ARG A 313 3.38 -10.96 11.00
N LEU A 314 2.44 -10.02 11.07
CA LEU A 314 1.04 -10.24 10.72
C LEU A 314 0.88 -10.75 9.27
N SER A 315 1.62 -10.18 8.32
CA SER A 315 1.61 -10.63 6.92
C SER A 315 2.21 -12.03 6.76
N SER A 316 3.23 -12.38 7.56
CA SER A 316 3.83 -13.70 7.55
C SER A 316 2.89 -14.75 8.17
N GLU A 317 2.21 -14.44 9.27
CA GLU A 317 1.21 -15.29 9.92
C GLU A 317 0.03 -15.55 8.98
N LEU A 318 -0.49 -14.50 8.35
CA LEU A 318 -1.55 -14.59 7.32
C LEU A 318 -1.12 -15.51 6.17
N SER A 319 0.11 -15.33 5.67
CA SER A 319 0.65 -16.17 4.59
C SER A 319 0.72 -17.65 4.99
N ASP A 320 1.09 -17.95 6.24
CA ASP A 320 1.15 -19.32 6.76
C ASP A 320 -0.24 -19.93 6.96
N GLU A 321 -1.21 -19.14 7.42
CA GLU A 321 -2.61 -19.55 7.58
C GLU A 321 -3.22 -20.00 6.26
N TYR A 322 -2.99 -19.22 5.20
CA TYR A 322 -3.54 -19.51 3.87
C TYR A 322 -2.61 -20.32 2.97
N GLY A 323 -1.49 -20.83 3.50
CA GLY A 323 -0.58 -21.70 2.77
C GLY A 323 0.14 -21.04 1.60
N ILE A 324 0.36 -19.71 1.66
CA ILE A 324 1.07 -18.94 0.63
C ILE A 324 2.50 -19.42 0.54
N ARG A 325 2.84 -20.05 -0.59
CA ARG A 325 4.21 -20.48 -0.87
C ARG A 325 5.07 -19.30 -1.28
N ASN A 326 6.39 -19.43 -1.12
CA ASN A 326 7.37 -18.41 -1.53
C ASN A 326 7.18 -17.02 -0.89
N LYS A 327 6.44 -16.90 0.23
CA LYS A 327 6.30 -15.64 0.97
C LYS A 327 7.64 -14.96 1.25
N ASP A 328 8.70 -15.72 1.43
CA ASP A 328 10.05 -15.24 1.67
C ASP A 328 10.60 -14.38 0.52
N LEU A 329 10.13 -14.60 -0.71
CA LEU A 329 10.61 -13.85 -1.87
C LEU A 329 10.13 -12.39 -1.88
N PHE A 330 8.98 -12.11 -1.26
CA PHE A 330 8.45 -10.76 -1.20
C PHE A 330 8.49 -10.14 0.21
N LEU A 331 8.40 -10.94 1.28
CA LEU A 331 8.44 -10.43 2.67
C LEU A 331 9.85 -10.18 3.19
N ASN A 332 10.81 -11.08 2.92
CA ASN A 332 12.16 -10.94 3.48
C ASN A 332 12.89 -9.65 3.12
N PRO A 333 12.75 -9.07 1.92
CA PRO A 333 13.32 -7.77 1.63
C PRO A 333 12.88 -6.68 2.61
N TYR A 334 11.60 -6.63 2.95
CA TYR A 334 11.07 -5.66 3.91
C TYR A 334 11.63 -5.89 5.31
N LEU A 335 11.65 -7.15 5.77
CA LEU A 335 12.23 -7.49 7.06
C LEU A 335 13.68 -7.04 7.18
N LEU A 336 14.50 -7.33 6.16
CA LEU A 336 15.92 -6.98 6.17
C LEU A 336 16.12 -5.45 6.19
N ASN A 337 15.31 -4.70 5.46
CA ASN A 337 15.35 -3.24 5.47
C ASN A 337 15.03 -2.67 6.85
N TRP A 338 13.95 -3.14 7.49
CA TRP A 338 13.56 -2.66 8.81
C TRP A 338 14.57 -3.02 9.90
N ILE A 339 15.19 -4.19 9.81
CA ILE A 339 16.28 -4.57 10.71
C ILE A 339 17.50 -3.67 10.51
N ASN A 340 17.86 -3.35 9.26
CA ASN A 340 18.94 -2.42 8.99
C ASN A 340 18.68 -1.04 9.57
N LEU A 341 17.48 -0.50 9.39
CA LEU A 341 17.05 0.76 10.00
C LEU A 341 17.12 0.71 11.53
N TRP A 342 16.70 -0.40 12.15
CA TRP A 342 16.85 -0.60 13.59
C TRP A 342 18.30 -0.55 14.04
N LEU A 343 19.17 -1.28 13.34
CA LEU A 343 20.60 -1.35 13.67
C LEU A 343 21.31 -0.02 13.45
N SER A 344 20.81 0.88 12.61
CA SER A 344 21.38 2.21 12.34
C SER A 344 21.02 3.26 13.40
N ARG A 345 20.03 2.97 14.28
CA ARG A 345 19.59 3.89 15.35
C ARG A 345 20.40 3.69 16.64
N ASP A 346 20.42 4.73 17.47
CA ASP A 346 20.78 4.64 18.89
C ASP A 346 19.54 4.23 19.69
N ASN A 347 19.44 2.93 19.99
CA ASN A 347 18.31 2.35 20.67
C ASN A 347 18.60 2.20 22.18
N THR A 348 17.58 2.45 23.01
CA THR A 348 17.68 2.18 24.44
C THR A 348 17.68 0.66 24.72
N LYS A 349 18.09 0.28 25.91
CA LYS A 349 18.05 -1.14 26.34
C LYS A 349 16.61 -1.68 26.37
N GLU A 350 15.63 -0.85 26.76
CA GLU A 350 14.22 -1.20 26.78
C GLU A 350 13.71 -1.42 25.35
N GLU A 351 13.98 -0.49 24.42
CA GLU A 351 13.61 -0.61 23.00
C GLU A 351 14.20 -1.88 22.38
N ASN A 352 15.48 -2.18 22.65
CA ASN A 352 16.11 -3.42 22.18
C ASN A 352 15.43 -4.67 22.74
N GLY A 353 14.95 -4.63 23.99
CA GLY A 353 14.18 -5.70 24.60
C GLY A 353 12.84 -5.95 23.91
N ILE A 354 12.11 -4.88 23.61
CA ILE A 354 10.81 -4.95 22.89
C ILE A 354 11.03 -5.52 21.48
N PHE A 355 12.04 -5.01 20.77
CA PHE A 355 12.38 -5.48 19.43
C PHE A 355 12.78 -6.97 19.41
N LEU A 356 13.57 -7.41 20.40
CA LEU A 356 13.97 -8.80 20.53
C LEU A 356 12.77 -9.72 20.77
N ASN A 357 11.80 -9.29 21.57
CA ASN A 357 10.55 -10.03 21.80
C ASN A 357 9.75 -10.21 20.49
N GLU A 358 9.67 -9.18 19.64
CA GLU A 358 8.99 -9.26 18.34
C GLU A 358 9.69 -10.30 17.44
N ILE A 359 11.02 -10.27 17.36
CA ILE A 359 11.82 -11.27 16.63
C ILE A 359 11.58 -12.69 17.19
N GLU A 360 11.42 -12.86 18.49
CA GLU A 360 11.12 -14.16 19.10
C GLU A 360 9.71 -14.66 18.80
N MET A 361 8.73 -13.76 18.72
CA MET A 361 7.37 -14.11 18.27
C MET A 361 7.39 -14.59 16.82
N MET A 362 8.12 -13.91 15.94
CA MET A 362 8.31 -14.33 14.56
C MET A 362 8.96 -15.72 14.45
N GLU A 363 9.96 -16.02 15.30
CA GLU A 363 10.63 -17.32 15.28
C GLU A 363 9.68 -18.46 15.73
N LYS A 364 8.83 -18.22 16.73
CA LYS A 364 7.87 -19.20 17.25
C LYS A 364 6.71 -19.46 16.30
N GLY A 365 6.20 -18.41 15.65
CA GLY A 365 5.07 -18.47 14.71
C GLY A 365 5.43 -19.09 13.37
N ASN A 366 6.71 -19.18 13.02
CA ASN A 366 7.13 -19.45 11.67
C ASN A 366 7.45 -20.94 11.43
N LYS A 367 6.68 -21.57 10.53
CA LYS A 367 6.94 -22.92 10.01
C LYS A 367 8.08 -22.95 8.98
N ASN A 368 8.77 -21.82 8.75
CA ASN A 368 9.74 -21.61 7.69
C ASN A 368 11.08 -22.30 7.89
N GLY A 369 11.76 -22.52 6.76
CA GLY A 369 12.95 -23.33 6.66
C GLY A 369 14.18 -22.78 7.43
N LEU A 370 15.23 -23.59 7.44
CA LEU A 370 16.48 -23.39 8.17
C LEU A 370 17.14 -22.01 7.92
N LYS A 371 16.99 -21.45 6.70
CA LYS A 371 17.55 -20.13 6.33
C LYS A 371 16.98 -18.99 7.16
N TYR A 372 15.68 -18.92 7.31
CA TYR A 372 15.01 -17.88 8.08
C TYR A 372 15.40 -17.92 9.56
N LYS A 373 15.40 -19.12 10.15
CA LYS A 373 15.85 -19.32 11.53
C LYS A 373 17.30 -18.89 11.76
N LEU A 374 18.18 -19.07 10.76
CA LEU A 374 19.57 -18.59 10.83
C LEU A 374 19.67 -17.07 10.80
N ILE A 375 18.86 -16.40 9.97
CA ILE A 375 18.79 -14.94 9.91
C ILE A 375 18.33 -14.39 11.26
N LEU A 376 17.26 -14.91 11.83
CA LEU A 376 16.76 -14.45 13.13
C LEU A 376 17.77 -14.71 14.26
N LYS A 377 18.47 -15.84 14.26
CA LYS A 377 19.57 -16.09 15.21
C LYS A 377 20.71 -15.10 15.07
N PHE A 378 21.09 -14.77 13.83
CA PHE A 378 22.13 -13.78 13.56
C PHE A 378 21.72 -12.39 14.07
N ILE A 379 20.49 -11.98 13.83
CA ILE A 379 19.92 -10.72 14.33
C ILE A 379 19.96 -10.68 15.86
N LYS A 380 19.58 -11.76 16.53
CA LYS A 380 19.66 -11.87 18.01
C LYS A 380 21.09 -11.68 18.53
N VAL A 381 22.08 -12.21 17.83
CA VAL A 381 23.50 -12.01 18.18
C VAL A 381 23.89 -10.55 18.01
N LEU A 382 23.52 -9.93 16.88
CA LEU A 382 23.82 -8.51 16.64
C LEU A 382 23.18 -7.58 17.69
N LEU A 383 21.95 -7.84 18.07
CA LEU A 383 21.26 -7.06 19.09
C LEU A 383 21.92 -7.21 20.47
N LYS A 384 22.39 -8.41 20.81
CA LYS A 384 23.14 -8.64 22.08
C LYS A 384 24.52 -8.00 22.11
N ILE A 385 25.13 -7.75 20.96
CA ILE A 385 26.42 -7.04 20.87
C ILE A 385 26.22 -5.53 21.01
N LYS A 386 25.07 -5.00 20.58
CA LYS A 386 24.73 -3.58 20.66
C LYS A 386 24.07 -3.15 21.99
N SER A 387 23.54 -4.10 22.78
CA SER A 387 22.97 -3.87 24.11
C SER A 387 24.04 -3.90 25.21
#